data_8236088e216949319ddeed3e25c6b7da
#
_entry.id   8236088e216949319ddeed3e25c6b7da
#
_cell.length_a   1.000
_cell.length_b   1.000
_cell.length_c   1.000
_cell.angle_alpha   90.00
_cell.angle_beta   90.00
_cell.angle_gamma   90.00
#
_symmetry.space_group_name_H-M   'P 1'
#
loop_
_entity.id
_entity.type
_entity.pdbx_description
1 polymer ?
#
loop_
_entity_poly.entity_id
_entity_poly.type
_entity_poly.pdbx_seq_one_letter_code
_entity_poly.pdbx_strand_id
1 'polypeptide(L)'
;MPDKRTPPRPDDAQADAEEWTRFFDYFGHATVRRGIRVLSRLPSAPRCEACGSPFTGFGGWLMRRAGKSPSRKNPRWCQACFEKAPTGGATLTVGVLFADVRDSTTLAETLTPGEMVTALNRFYARLTQVIVRHGIVDKLIGDAVMGLYFAPLTSDGRYVDSMVSDAQAILRAQGYGTPEGPQLEVGIGLDVGAAYVGIVGEGEIRDFTAIGDVVNTASRLQGVAMGGEIVMSEAVARIASVDGGEAIMLDLKGKAEPVAARRITIAS
;
A
#
# COMPACT_ATOMS: atom_id res chain seq x y z
N MET A 1 -10.37 -30.57 18.63
CA MET A 1 -10.13 -29.13 18.46
C MET A 1 -8.74 -28.83 19.01
N PRO A 2 -7.78 -28.29 18.26
CA PRO A 2 -6.49 -27.93 18.83
C PRO A 2 -6.67 -26.81 19.87
N ASP A 3 -5.93 -26.93 20.97
CA ASP A 3 -5.96 -25.96 22.08
C ASP A 3 -5.45 -24.61 21.58
N LYS A 4 -6.31 -23.58 21.59
CA LYS A 4 -6.06 -22.21 21.11
C LYS A 4 -4.99 -21.45 21.89
N ARG A 5 -4.27 -22.08 22.84
CA ARG A 5 -3.28 -21.47 23.73
C ARG A 5 -1.83 -21.90 23.47
N THR A 6 -1.60 -22.82 22.54
CA THR A 6 -0.22 -23.25 22.20
C THR A 6 0.30 -22.32 21.13
N PRO A 7 1.44 -21.65 21.34
CA PRO A 7 2.09 -20.87 20.28
C PRO A 7 2.41 -21.80 19.10
N PRO A 8 2.31 -21.29 17.85
CA PRO A 8 2.61 -22.08 16.66
C PRO A 8 4.05 -22.61 16.75
N ARG A 9 4.27 -23.84 16.33
CA ARG A 9 5.61 -24.41 16.25
C ARG A 9 6.44 -23.67 15.20
N PRO A 10 7.78 -23.62 15.33
CA PRO A 10 8.63 -22.99 14.31
C PRO A 10 8.38 -23.52 12.89
N ASP A 11 8.11 -24.82 12.77
CA ASP A 11 7.82 -25.47 11.48
C ASP A 11 6.50 -25.01 10.88
N ASP A 12 5.48 -24.75 11.70
CA ASP A 12 4.18 -24.23 11.25
C ASP A 12 4.35 -22.79 10.71
N ALA A 13 5.15 -21.97 11.39
CA ALA A 13 5.41 -20.58 10.96
C ALA A 13 6.20 -20.52 9.65
N GLN A 14 7.10 -21.47 9.40
CA GLN A 14 7.84 -21.55 8.15
C GLN A 14 6.97 -22.05 6.99
N ALA A 15 6.10 -23.03 7.23
CA ALA A 15 5.13 -23.50 6.25
C ALA A 15 4.16 -22.39 5.84
N ASP A 16 3.68 -21.59 6.80
CA ASP A 16 2.83 -20.43 6.54
C ASP A 16 3.57 -19.37 5.70
N ALA A 17 4.84 -19.10 5.98
CA ALA A 17 5.64 -18.15 5.23
C ALA A 17 5.85 -18.59 3.77
N GLU A 18 6.10 -19.88 3.52
CA GLU A 18 6.22 -20.43 2.17
C GLU A 18 4.89 -20.38 1.41
N GLU A 19 3.77 -20.63 2.08
CA GLU A 19 2.44 -20.57 1.48
C GLU A 19 2.09 -19.13 1.09
N TRP A 20 2.35 -18.16 1.96
CA TRP A 20 2.15 -16.75 1.65
C TRP A 20 3.09 -16.25 0.55
N THR A 21 4.34 -16.71 0.52
CA THR A 21 5.28 -16.39 -0.56
C THR A 21 4.75 -16.90 -1.91
N ARG A 22 4.30 -18.16 -1.98
CA ARG A 22 3.68 -18.75 -3.18
C ARG A 22 2.41 -18.00 -3.62
N PHE A 23 1.61 -17.54 -2.66
CA PHE A 23 0.44 -16.71 -2.94
C PHE A 23 0.83 -15.39 -3.62
N PHE A 24 1.85 -14.69 -3.11
CA PHE A 24 2.33 -13.46 -3.73
C PHE A 24 3.04 -13.70 -5.07
N ASP A 25 3.77 -14.80 -5.23
CA ASP A 25 4.38 -15.20 -6.50
C ASP A 25 3.34 -15.33 -7.62
N TYR A 26 2.15 -15.85 -7.31
CA TYR A 26 1.06 -15.89 -8.28
C TYR A 26 0.70 -14.49 -8.82
N PHE A 27 0.66 -13.49 -7.99
CA PHE A 27 0.42 -12.09 -8.42
C PHE A 27 1.65 -11.47 -9.09
N GLY A 28 2.84 -11.91 -8.76
CA GLY A 28 4.10 -11.52 -9.41
C GLY A 28 4.24 -12.03 -10.84
N HIS A 29 3.52 -13.10 -11.20
CA HIS A 29 3.65 -13.71 -12.51
C HIS A 29 3.34 -12.74 -13.67
N ALA A 30 4.20 -12.73 -14.71
CA ALA A 30 4.17 -11.72 -15.78
C ALA A 30 2.79 -11.58 -16.46
N THR A 31 2.07 -12.67 -16.66
CA THR A 31 0.73 -12.67 -17.28
C THR A 31 -0.31 -12.02 -16.37
N VAL A 32 -0.26 -12.30 -15.07
CA VAL A 32 -1.16 -11.70 -14.07
C VAL A 32 -0.87 -10.20 -13.95
N ARG A 33 0.40 -9.81 -13.90
CA ARG A 33 0.83 -8.40 -13.83
C ARG A 33 0.45 -7.62 -15.09
N ARG A 34 0.55 -8.21 -16.28
CA ARG A 34 0.03 -7.59 -17.51
C ARG A 34 -1.48 -7.35 -17.42
N GLY A 35 -2.22 -8.35 -16.94
CA GLY A 35 -3.67 -8.22 -16.71
C GLY A 35 -4.00 -7.10 -15.72
N ILE A 36 -3.33 -7.04 -14.58
CA ILE A 36 -3.50 -5.98 -13.58
C ILE A 36 -3.23 -4.61 -14.20
N ARG A 37 -2.13 -4.44 -14.95
CA ARG A 37 -1.76 -3.18 -15.61
C ARG A 37 -2.80 -2.73 -16.64
N VAL A 38 -3.36 -3.64 -17.41
CA VAL A 38 -4.43 -3.32 -18.37
C VAL A 38 -5.71 -2.95 -17.63
N LEU A 39 -6.10 -3.74 -16.65
CA LEU A 39 -7.32 -3.49 -15.86
C LEU A 39 -7.24 -2.18 -15.06
N SER A 40 -6.04 -1.80 -14.57
CA SER A 40 -5.86 -0.55 -13.82
C SER A 40 -6.10 0.72 -14.65
N ARG A 41 -6.04 0.62 -15.99
CA ARG A 41 -6.34 1.74 -16.91
C ARG A 41 -7.84 1.98 -17.14
N LEU A 42 -8.68 0.99 -16.81
CA LEU A 42 -10.12 1.16 -16.98
C LEU A 42 -10.67 2.12 -15.89
N PRO A 43 -11.54 3.06 -16.22
CA PRO A 43 -12.18 3.91 -15.23
C PRO A 43 -13.11 3.06 -14.36
N SER A 44 -12.74 2.83 -13.13
CA SER A 44 -13.55 2.11 -12.15
C SER A 44 -13.01 2.31 -10.74
N ALA A 45 -13.90 2.59 -9.82
CA ALA A 45 -13.68 2.50 -8.37
C ALA A 45 -15.00 2.00 -7.76
N PRO A 46 -15.00 1.10 -6.79
CA PRO A 46 -13.83 0.46 -6.19
C PRO A 46 -13.23 -0.67 -7.05
N ARG A 47 -12.02 -1.12 -6.64
CA ARG A 47 -11.26 -2.21 -7.28
C ARG A 47 -10.79 -3.23 -6.26
N CYS A 48 -10.49 -4.43 -6.73
CA CYS A 48 -9.79 -5.41 -5.92
C CYS A 48 -8.37 -4.92 -5.58
N GLU A 49 -8.04 -4.79 -4.31
CA GLU A 49 -6.74 -4.33 -3.84
C GLU A 49 -5.60 -5.30 -4.20
N ALA A 50 -5.90 -6.60 -4.27
CA ALA A 50 -4.90 -7.61 -4.63
C ALA A 50 -4.62 -7.65 -6.15
N CYS A 51 -5.66 -7.71 -7.01
CA CYS A 51 -5.47 -7.94 -8.45
C CYS A 51 -5.90 -6.77 -9.35
N GLY A 52 -6.30 -5.63 -8.78
CA GLY A 52 -6.72 -4.44 -9.53
C GLY A 52 -8.00 -4.60 -10.36
N SER A 53 -8.70 -5.74 -10.27
CA SER A 53 -9.92 -6.00 -11.02
C SER A 53 -11.01 -4.98 -10.67
N PRO A 54 -11.63 -4.31 -11.66
CA PRO A 54 -12.70 -3.35 -11.40
C PRO A 54 -13.96 -4.04 -10.87
N PHE A 55 -14.68 -3.38 -9.96
CA PHE A 55 -15.94 -3.87 -9.41
C PHE A 55 -17.18 -3.20 -10.01
N THR A 56 -17.02 -2.05 -10.66
CA THR A 56 -18.12 -1.24 -11.24
C THR A 56 -17.92 -1.01 -12.73
N GLY A 57 -18.93 -0.47 -13.38
CA GLY A 57 -18.92 -0.18 -14.81
C GLY A 57 -18.85 -1.43 -15.70
N PHE A 58 -18.56 -1.23 -16.99
CA PHE A 58 -18.42 -2.33 -17.96
C PHE A 58 -17.32 -3.32 -17.56
N GLY A 59 -16.17 -2.83 -17.07
CA GLY A 59 -15.09 -3.67 -16.57
C GLY A 59 -15.52 -4.55 -15.38
N GLY A 60 -16.27 -4.01 -14.44
CA GLY A 60 -16.83 -4.76 -13.31
C GLY A 60 -17.86 -5.82 -13.74
N TRP A 61 -18.68 -5.50 -14.74
CA TRP A 61 -19.61 -6.49 -15.31
C TRP A 61 -18.85 -7.69 -15.93
N LEU A 62 -17.79 -7.42 -16.70
CA LEU A 62 -16.96 -8.46 -17.30
C LEU A 62 -16.24 -9.30 -16.22
N MET A 63 -15.67 -8.63 -15.21
CA MET A 63 -14.95 -9.30 -14.13
C MET A 63 -15.86 -10.16 -13.23
N ARG A 64 -17.09 -9.75 -13.00
CA ARG A 64 -18.09 -10.58 -12.29
C ARG A 64 -18.37 -11.89 -13.01
N ARG A 65 -18.45 -11.86 -14.35
CA ARG A 65 -18.58 -13.09 -15.16
C ARG A 65 -17.36 -14.00 -15.08
N ALA A 66 -16.19 -13.44 -14.79
CA ALA A 66 -14.95 -14.18 -14.53
C ALA A 66 -14.77 -14.59 -13.06
N GLY A 67 -15.82 -14.54 -12.23
CA GLY A 67 -15.77 -14.91 -10.80
C GLY A 67 -15.04 -13.91 -9.90
N LYS A 68 -14.81 -12.67 -10.39
CA LYS A 68 -14.08 -11.62 -9.64
C LYS A 68 -15.03 -10.55 -9.08
N SER A 69 -16.17 -10.96 -8.53
CA SER A 69 -17.03 -10.09 -7.73
C SER A 69 -16.38 -9.72 -6.40
N PRO A 70 -16.76 -8.60 -5.76
CA PRO A 70 -16.31 -8.30 -4.40
C PRO A 70 -16.61 -9.47 -3.45
N SER A 71 -15.64 -9.85 -2.62
CA SER A 71 -15.84 -10.88 -1.60
C SER A 71 -16.82 -10.37 -0.54
N ARG A 72 -17.73 -11.26 -0.08
CA ARG A 72 -18.63 -10.93 1.03
C ARG A 72 -17.91 -10.77 2.37
N LYS A 73 -16.78 -11.45 2.55
CA LYS A 73 -16.00 -11.42 3.79
C LYS A 73 -15.01 -10.24 3.84
N ASN A 74 -14.49 -9.84 2.68
CA ASN A 74 -13.66 -8.64 2.52
C ASN A 74 -14.00 -8.00 1.16
N PRO A 75 -14.89 -6.99 1.12
CA PRO A 75 -15.34 -6.37 -0.13
C PRO A 75 -14.24 -5.58 -0.85
N ARG A 76 -13.09 -5.37 -0.23
CA ARG A 76 -11.91 -4.77 -0.84
C ARG A 76 -11.14 -5.74 -1.74
N TRP A 77 -11.38 -7.05 -1.57
CA TRP A 77 -10.82 -8.11 -2.41
C TRP A 77 -11.89 -8.76 -3.26
N CYS A 78 -11.54 -9.20 -4.47
CA CYS A 78 -12.47 -10.04 -5.21
C CYS A 78 -12.50 -11.46 -4.60
N GLN A 79 -13.64 -12.15 -4.81
CA GLN A 79 -13.87 -13.49 -4.29
C GLN A 79 -12.72 -14.45 -4.63
N ALA A 80 -12.27 -14.43 -5.88
CA ALA A 80 -11.19 -15.31 -6.34
C ALA A 80 -9.83 -15.04 -5.66
N CYS A 81 -9.52 -13.78 -5.33
CA CYS A 81 -8.30 -13.46 -4.59
C CYS A 81 -8.41 -13.83 -3.12
N PHE A 82 -9.57 -13.57 -2.51
CA PHE A 82 -9.81 -13.87 -1.10
C PHE A 82 -9.81 -15.38 -0.83
N GLU A 83 -10.39 -16.20 -1.72
CA GLU A 83 -10.41 -17.66 -1.60
C GLU A 83 -9.04 -18.31 -1.80
N LYS A 84 -8.14 -17.65 -2.55
CA LYS A 84 -6.78 -18.13 -2.76
C LYS A 84 -5.82 -17.68 -1.66
N ALA A 85 -6.20 -16.70 -0.84
CA ALA A 85 -5.33 -16.24 0.25
C ALA A 85 -5.19 -17.35 1.30
N PRO A 86 -3.97 -17.63 1.76
CA PRO A 86 -3.73 -18.56 2.85
C PRO A 86 -4.48 -18.13 4.12
N THR A 87 -4.76 -19.06 5.00
CA THR A 87 -5.30 -18.78 6.34
C THR A 87 -4.18 -18.32 7.27
N GLY A 88 -4.49 -17.45 8.25
CA GLY A 88 -3.48 -16.91 9.16
C GLY A 88 -2.57 -15.89 8.48
N GLY A 89 -1.29 -15.94 8.78
CA GLY A 89 -0.28 -15.05 8.20
C GLY A 89 1.14 -15.47 8.58
N ALA A 90 2.11 -14.77 8.01
CA ALA A 90 3.51 -15.06 8.22
C ALA A 90 4.32 -13.78 8.46
N THR A 91 5.49 -13.92 9.09
CA THR A 91 6.46 -12.83 9.17
C THR A 91 7.25 -12.77 7.87
N LEU A 92 7.06 -11.67 7.13
CA LEU A 92 7.71 -11.42 5.84
C LEU A 92 8.42 -10.07 5.86
N THR A 93 9.46 -9.93 5.04
CA THR A 93 10.03 -8.60 4.78
C THR A 93 9.16 -7.87 3.78
N VAL A 94 8.67 -6.69 4.17
CA VAL A 94 7.71 -5.90 3.40
C VAL A 94 8.16 -4.45 3.30
N GLY A 95 7.98 -3.84 2.13
CA GLY A 95 8.01 -2.39 1.97
C GLY A 95 6.64 -1.81 2.28
N VAL A 96 6.61 -0.75 3.06
CA VAL A 96 5.39 -0.05 3.49
C VAL A 96 5.45 1.38 3.00
N LEU A 97 4.40 1.80 2.31
CA LEU A 97 4.17 3.17 1.85
C LEU A 97 2.92 3.72 2.54
N PHE A 98 3.06 4.87 3.19
CA PHE A 98 1.94 5.71 3.58
C PHE A 98 1.94 7.00 2.76
N ALA A 99 0.80 7.38 2.22
CA ALA A 99 0.56 8.67 1.57
C ALA A 99 -0.69 9.31 2.16
N ASP A 100 -0.63 10.57 2.52
CA ASP A 100 -1.69 11.25 3.25
C ASP A 100 -1.81 12.72 2.80
N VAL A 101 -3.04 13.22 2.79
CA VAL A 101 -3.34 14.60 2.44
C VAL A 101 -2.93 15.52 3.60
N ARG A 102 -2.13 16.55 3.28
CA ARG A 102 -1.74 17.56 4.27
C ARG A 102 -2.89 18.52 4.55
N ASP A 103 -2.98 18.97 5.80
CA ASP A 103 -3.97 19.95 6.26
C ASP A 103 -5.43 19.60 5.91
N SER A 104 -5.74 18.29 5.84
CA SER A 104 -7.05 17.78 5.48
C SER A 104 -8.17 18.28 6.40
N THR A 105 -7.86 18.54 7.68
CA THR A 105 -8.80 19.15 8.64
C THR A 105 -9.18 20.56 8.21
N THR A 106 -8.20 21.39 7.87
CA THR A 106 -8.43 22.75 7.36
C THR A 106 -9.17 22.73 6.03
N LEU A 107 -8.82 21.76 5.17
CA LEU A 107 -9.53 21.57 3.89
C LEU A 107 -11.01 21.20 4.12
N ALA A 108 -11.30 20.36 5.11
CA ALA A 108 -12.66 19.98 5.47
C ALA A 108 -13.49 21.14 6.06
N GLU A 109 -12.85 22.17 6.61
CA GLU A 109 -13.53 23.39 7.06
C GLU A 109 -13.92 24.32 5.90
N THR A 110 -13.20 24.22 4.77
CA THR A 110 -13.41 25.09 3.60
C THR A 110 -14.30 24.49 2.53
N LEU A 111 -14.32 23.14 2.43
CA LEU A 111 -15.10 22.38 1.44
C LEU A 111 -16.41 21.87 2.06
N THR A 112 -17.44 21.77 1.23
CA THR A 112 -18.63 21.00 1.59
C THR A 112 -18.28 19.50 1.70
N PRO A 113 -19.02 18.70 2.48
CA PRO A 113 -18.78 17.26 2.57
C PRO A 113 -18.77 16.55 1.21
N GLY A 114 -19.60 16.97 0.26
CA GLY A 114 -19.65 16.40 -1.08
C GLY A 114 -18.41 16.72 -1.92
N GLU A 115 -17.87 17.94 -1.82
CA GLU A 115 -16.63 18.35 -2.47
C GLU A 115 -15.44 17.61 -1.88
N MET A 116 -15.36 17.47 -0.54
CA MET A 116 -14.32 16.72 0.13
C MET A 116 -14.30 15.24 -0.32
N VAL A 117 -15.45 14.57 -0.34
CA VAL A 117 -15.55 13.18 -0.84
C VAL A 117 -15.13 13.08 -2.30
N THR A 118 -15.48 14.07 -3.13
CA THR A 118 -15.07 14.10 -4.54
C THR A 118 -13.56 14.25 -4.69
N ALA A 119 -12.94 15.12 -3.90
CA ALA A 119 -11.48 15.31 -3.87
C ALA A 119 -10.75 14.04 -3.42
N LEU A 120 -11.18 13.43 -2.31
CA LEU A 120 -10.62 12.19 -1.79
C LEU A 120 -10.80 11.02 -2.77
N ASN A 121 -11.94 10.89 -3.43
CA ASN A 121 -12.13 9.84 -4.43
C ASN A 121 -11.17 9.96 -5.62
N ARG A 122 -10.87 11.19 -6.07
CA ARG A 122 -9.84 11.43 -7.09
C ARG A 122 -8.45 11.09 -6.61
N PHE A 123 -8.12 11.48 -5.38
CA PHE A 123 -6.87 11.14 -4.71
C PHE A 123 -6.68 9.62 -4.64
N TYR A 124 -7.63 8.88 -4.06
CA TYR A 124 -7.59 7.42 -3.97
C TYR A 124 -7.44 6.74 -5.33
N ALA A 125 -8.19 7.21 -6.34
CA ALA A 125 -8.13 6.62 -7.67
C ALA A 125 -6.73 6.75 -8.29
N ARG A 126 -6.08 7.92 -8.15
CA ARG A 126 -4.72 8.14 -8.64
C ARG A 126 -3.69 7.28 -7.93
N LEU A 127 -3.72 7.26 -6.59
CA LEU A 127 -2.79 6.45 -5.80
C LEU A 127 -2.94 4.96 -6.07
N THR A 128 -4.18 4.46 -6.09
CA THR A 128 -4.46 3.05 -6.37
C THR A 128 -3.93 2.65 -7.74
N GLN A 129 -4.11 3.49 -8.78
CA GLN A 129 -3.59 3.21 -10.11
C GLN A 129 -2.05 3.10 -10.17
N VAL A 130 -1.35 3.80 -9.30
CA VAL A 130 0.11 3.72 -9.19
C VAL A 130 0.49 2.47 -8.39
N ILE A 131 0.01 2.35 -7.15
CA ILE A 131 0.41 1.30 -6.21
C ILE A 131 0.16 -0.11 -6.76
N VAL A 132 -1.00 -0.37 -7.40
CA VAL A 132 -1.33 -1.72 -7.91
C VAL A 132 -0.43 -2.21 -9.04
N ARG A 133 0.47 -1.38 -9.55
CA ARG A 133 1.46 -1.79 -10.56
C ARG A 133 2.54 -2.68 -9.96
N HIS A 134 2.95 -2.41 -8.72
CA HIS A 134 4.09 -3.06 -8.07
C HIS A 134 3.81 -3.51 -6.64
N GLY A 135 2.70 -3.07 -6.06
CA GLY A 135 2.27 -3.32 -4.69
C GLY A 135 0.80 -3.71 -4.58
N ILE A 136 0.32 -3.75 -3.36
CA ILE A 136 -1.07 -3.97 -2.95
C ILE A 136 -1.52 -2.75 -2.16
N VAL A 137 -2.70 -2.21 -2.43
CA VAL A 137 -3.34 -1.23 -1.53
C VAL A 137 -3.89 -2.01 -0.34
N ASP A 138 -3.36 -1.74 0.86
CA ASP A 138 -3.79 -2.42 2.08
C ASP A 138 -5.02 -1.74 2.67
N LYS A 139 -4.93 -0.43 2.94
CA LYS A 139 -6.01 0.33 3.58
C LYS A 139 -6.16 1.72 2.99
N LEU A 140 -7.41 2.20 3.02
CA LEU A 140 -7.77 3.62 2.98
C LEU A 140 -8.13 4.04 4.40
N ILE A 141 -7.41 4.95 5.00
CA ILE A 141 -7.54 5.35 6.41
C ILE A 141 -7.83 6.85 6.45
N GLY A 142 -9.11 7.22 6.44
CA GLY A 142 -9.47 8.64 6.34
C GLY A 142 -8.98 9.25 5.05
N ASP A 143 -8.02 10.14 5.12
CA ASP A 143 -7.34 10.82 4.02
C ASP A 143 -5.97 10.20 3.67
N ALA A 144 -5.64 9.05 4.28
CA ALA A 144 -4.42 8.32 4.03
C ALA A 144 -4.64 7.03 3.22
N VAL A 145 -3.60 6.60 2.51
CA VAL A 145 -3.52 5.33 1.80
C VAL A 145 -2.28 4.58 2.26
N MET A 146 -2.45 3.30 2.63
CA MET A 146 -1.37 2.38 2.93
C MET A 146 -1.17 1.41 1.77
N GLY A 147 0.06 1.32 1.28
CA GLY A 147 0.50 0.35 0.27
C GLY A 147 1.53 -0.62 0.81
N LEU A 148 1.47 -1.88 0.38
CA LEU A 148 2.41 -2.93 0.72
C LEU A 148 3.14 -3.42 -0.53
N TYR A 149 4.45 -3.62 -0.41
CA TYR A 149 5.32 -4.06 -1.49
C TYR A 149 6.12 -5.29 -1.06
N PHE A 150 6.15 -6.31 -1.93
CA PHE A 150 6.80 -7.59 -1.67
C PHE A 150 7.66 -8.00 -2.85
N ALA A 151 8.78 -8.68 -2.59
CA ALA A 151 9.67 -9.15 -3.65
C ALA A 151 8.95 -9.95 -4.75
N PRO A 152 8.03 -10.89 -4.46
CA PRO A 152 7.30 -11.63 -5.47
C PRO A 152 6.39 -10.79 -6.38
N LEU A 153 6.01 -9.58 -5.96
CA LEU A 153 5.17 -8.70 -6.76
C LEU A 153 5.94 -7.94 -7.85
N THR A 154 7.26 -8.02 -7.88
CA THR A 154 8.11 -7.42 -8.91
C THR A 154 8.86 -8.50 -9.67
N SER A 155 9.02 -8.34 -10.98
CA SER A 155 9.63 -9.36 -11.85
C SER A 155 11.12 -9.62 -11.58
N ASP A 156 11.78 -8.68 -10.94
CA ASP A 156 13.21 -8.66 -10.63
C ASP A 156 13.51 -8.67 -9.12
N GLY A 157 12.47 -8.78 -8.29
CA GLY A 157 12.59 -8.72 -6.84
C GLY A 157 12.90 -7.32 -6.26
N ARG A 158 13.03 -6.29 -7.11
CA ARG A 158 13.37 -4.91 -6.72
C ARG A 158 12.16 -4.11 -6.26
N TYR A 159 11.42 -4.66 -5.30
CA TYR A 159 10.18 -4.06 -4.82
C TYR A 159 10.39 -2.74 -4.06
N VAL A 160 11.55 -2.55 -3.42
CA VAL A 160 11.87 -1.30 -2.70
C VAL A 160 12.12 -0.17 -3.70
N ASP A 161 12.84 -0.43 -4.80
CA ASP A 161 13.00 0.54 -5.91
C ASP A 161 11.66 0.90 -6.54
N SER A 162 10.81 -0.10 -6.74
CA SER A 162 9.46 0.10 -7.25
C SER A 162 8.63 0.96 -6.30
N MET A 163 8.72 0.74 -4.98
CA MET A 163 8.05 1.54 -3.96
C MET A 163 8.49 3.01 -4.00
N VAL A 164 9.79 3.28 -4.08
CA VAL A 164 10.32 4.65 -4.20
C VAL A 164 9.87 5.31 -5.50
N SER A 165 9.94 4.58 -6.62
CA SER A 165 9.47 5.07 -7.93
C SER A 165 7.96 5.37 -7.92
N ASP A 166 7.15 4.50 -7.30
CA ASP A 166 5.71 4.70 -7.16
C ASP A 166 5.40 5.90 -6.25
N ALA A 167 6.16 6.13 -5.17
CA ALA A 167 6.01 7.31 -4.32
C ALA A 167 6.23 8.61 -5.12
N GLN A 168 7.27 8.66 -5.94
CA GLN A 168 7.51 9.80 -6.83
C GLN A 168 6.39 9.95 -7.89
N ALA A 169 5.93 8.83 -8.45
CA ALA A 169 4.85 8.84 -9.44
C ALA A 169 3.51 9.30 -8.83
N ILE A 170 3.25 9.00 -7.55
CA ILE A 170 2.09 9.48 -6.80
C ILE A 170 2.12 11.01 -6.72
N LEU A 171 3.23 11.61 -6.28
CA LEU A 171 3.35 13.06 -6.19
C LEU A 171 3.15 13.73 -7.56
N ARG A 172 3.81 13.20 -8.61
CA ARG A 172 3.59 13.71 -9.99
C ARG A 172 2.14 13.59 -10.44
N ALA A 173 1.45 12.49 -10.09
CA ALA A 173 0.04 12.30 -10.42
C ALA A 173 -0.89 13.25 -9.64
N GLN A 174 -0.45 13.81 -8.52
CA GLN A 174 -1.17 14.87 -7.81
C GLN A 174 -0.94 16.26 -8.41
N GLY A 175 0.04 16.44 -9.28
CA GLY A 175 0.33 17.71 -9.96
C GLY A 175 1.66 18.35 -9.55
N TYR A 176 2.43 17.73 -8.67
CA TYR A 176 3.78 18.22 -8.38
C TYR A 176 4.66 18.17 -9.62
N GLY A 177 5.43 19.22 -9.85
CA GLY A 177 6.26 19.40 -11.04
C GLY A 177 5.48 19.90 -12.26
N THR A 178 4.23 20.37 -12.09
CA THR A 178 3.47 21.04 -13.16
C THR A 178 3.22 22.51 -12.81
N PRO A 179 3.00 23.39 -13.82
CA PRO A 179 2.74 24.82 -13.58
C PRO A 179 1.48 25.06 -12.72
N GLU A 180 0.50 24.16 -12.78
CA GLU A 180 -0.76 24.27 -12.03
C GLU A 180 -0.60 23.87 -10.56
N GLY A 181 0.48 23.16 -10.22
CA GLY A 181 0.73 22.65 -8.89
C GLY A 181 -0.17 21.48 -8.47
N PRO A 182 -0.04 21.03 -7.21
CA PRO A 182 -0.79 19.90 -6.71
C PRO A 182 -2.27 20.24 -6.47
N GLN A 183 -3.17 19.29 -6.76
CA GLN A 183 -4.61 19.45 -6.44
C GLN A 183 -4.89 19.23 -4.94
N LEU A 184 -4.11 18.37 -4.30
CA LEU A 184 -4.06 18.16 -2.87
C LEU A 184 -2.59 18.03 -2.48
N GLU A 185 -2.21 18.69 -1.41
CA GLU A 185 -0.88 18.51 -0.85
C GLU A 185 -0.76 17.13 -0.19
N VAL A 186 0.29 16.39 -0.54
CA VAL A 186 0.48 15.00 -0.12
C VAL A 186 1.89 14.81 0.41
N GLY A 187 1.99 14.26 1.63
CA GLY A 187 3.23 13.78 2.21
C GLY A 187 3.31 12.25 2.18
N ILE A 188 4.49 11.70 1.94
CA ILE A 188 4.70 10.25 1.80
C ILE A 188 5.76 9.77 2.77
N GLY A 189 5.49 8.65 3.46
CA GLY A 189 6.43 7.95 4.33
C GLY A 189 6.70 6.53 3.82
N LEU A 190 7.98 6.13 3.80
CA LEU A 190 8.41 4.80 3.33
C LEU A 190 9.29 4.13 4.37
N ASP A 191 9.00 2.85 4.64
CA ASP A 191 9.91 2.00 5.42
C ASP A 191 9.95 0.57 4.86
N VAL A 192 10.95 -0.21 5.24
CA VAL A 192 11.14 -1.61 4.86
C VAL A 192 11.63 -2.41 6.04
N GLY A 193 10.99 -3.55 6.30
CA GLY A 193 11.35 -4.40 7.43
C GLY A 193 10.43 -5.59 7.61
N ALA A 194 10.64 -6.33 8.69
CA ALA A 194 9.81 -7.48 9.02
C ALA A 194 8.44 -7.03 9.55
N ALA A 195 7.38 -7.67 9.04
CA ALA A 195 6.02 -7.54 9.54
C ALA A 195 5.31 -8.88 9.49
N TYR A 196 4.37 -9.09 10.39
CA TYR A 196 3.36 -10.13 10.22
C TYR A 196 2.40 -9.68 9.12
N VAL A 197 2.27 -10.49 8.07
CA VAL A 197 1.40 -10.21 6.92
C VAL A 197 0.42 -11.35 6.77
N GLY A 198 -0.86 -11.04 6.72
CA GLY A 198 -1.87 -12.09 6.61
C GLY A 198 -3.27 -11.63 6.94
N ILE A 199 -4.14 -12.61 7.13
CA ILE A 199 -5.53 -12.39 7.54
C ILE A 199 -5.59 -12.25 9.06
N VAL A 200 -5.99 -11.07 9.52
CA VAL A 200 -6.16 -10.73 10.94
C VAL A 200 -7.63 -10.57 11.27
N GLY A 201 -8.03 -10.99 12.47
CA GLY A 201 -9.40 -10.96 12.95
C GLY A 201 -10.03 -12.34 12.99
N GLU A 202 -11.20 -12.45 13.64
CA GLU A 202 -11.95 -13.69 13.82
C GLU A 202 -13.40 -13.57 13.32
N GLY A 203 -14.02 -14.72 13.01
CA GLY A 203 -15.40 -14.79 12.56
C GLY A 203 -15.65 -14.10 11.23
N GLU A 204 -16.59 -13.17 11.19
CA GLU A 204 -16.99 -12.45 9.97
C GLU A 204 -16.13 -11.20 9.70
N ILE A 205 -15.46 -10.69 10.73
CA ILE A 205 -14.59 -9.51 10.62
C ILE A 205 -13.15 -9.99 10.47
N ARG A 206 -12.73 -10.14 9.23
CA ARG A 206 -11.34 -10.48 8.87
C ARG A 206 -10.83 -9.54 7.83
N ASP A 207 -9.60 -9.06 8.02
CA ASP A 207 -8.94 -8.17 7.08
C ASP A 207 -7.53 -8.69 6.76
N PHE A 208 -7.12 -8.55 5.51
CA PHE A 208 -5.73 -8.74 5.13
C PHE A 208 -4.97 -7.47 5.51
N THR A 209 -3.84 -7.62 6.21
CA THR A 209 -3.02 -6.47 6.58
C THR A 209 -1.60 -6.87 6.99
N ALA A 210 -0.73 -5.88 7.12
CA ALA A 210 0.58 -6.01 7.75
C ALA A 210 0.56 -5.38 9.16
N ILE A 211 1.18 -6.05 10.12
CA ILE A 211 1.36 -5.57 11.50
C ILE A 211 2.83 -5.71 11.88
N GLY A 212 3.45 -4.60 12.29
CA GLY A 212 4.84 -4.59 12.72
C GLY A 212 5.37 -3.19 12.93
N ASP A 213 6.60 -3.11 13.45
CA ASP A 213 7.27 -1.83 13.69
C ASP A 213 7.49 -1.03 12.41
N VAL A 214 7.76 -1.71 11.29
CA VAL A 214 7.91 -1.11 9.95
C VAL A 214 6.66 -0.32 9.54
N VAL A 215 5.45 -0.81 9.86
CA VAL A 215 4.18 -0.12 9.56
C VAL A 215 4.08 1.17 10.37
N ASN A 216 4.40 1.10 11.67
CA ASN A 216 4.38 2.26 12.55
C ASN A 216 5.44 3.29 12.14
N THR A 217 6.63 2.83 11.75
CA THR A 217 7.73 3.71 11.32
C THR A 217 7.34 4.43 10.01
N ALA A 218 6.85 3.72 9.00
CA ALA A 218 6.41 4.33 7.74
C ALA A 218 5.30 5.37 7.97
N SER A 219 4.33 5.08 8.83
CA SER A 219 3.27 6.04 9.21
C SER A 219 3.84 7.29 9.88
N ARG A 220 4.82 7.16 10.77
CA ARG A 220 5.45 8.30 11.44
C ARG A 220 6.34 9.12 10.50
N LEU A 221 7.06 8.47 9.59
CA LEU A 221 7.83 9.14 8.54
C LEU A 221 6.90 9.95 7.63
N GLN A 222 5.73 9.41 7.30
CA GLN A 222 4.69 10.13 6.57
C GLN A 222 4.19 11.35 7.37
N GLY A 223 3.99 11.20 8.69
CA GLY A 223 3.51 12.28 9.56
C GLY A 223 4.45 13.50 9.64
N VAL A 224 5.74 13.35 9.34
CA VAL A 224 6.73 14.45 9.28
C VAL A 224 7.01 14.94 7.86
N ALA A 225 6.49 14.27 6.85
CA ALA A 225 6.62 14.70 5.45
C ALA A 225 5.68 15.88 5.17
N MET A 226 6.21 16.96 4.63
CA MET A 226 5.41 18.09 4.13
C MET A 226 4.78 17.76 2.77
N GLY A 227 3.94 18.64 2.25
CA GLY A 227 3.42 18.53 0.88
C GLY A 227 4.55 18.47 -0.15
N GLY A 228 4.51 17.47 -1.04
CA GLY A 228 5.56 17.22 -2.02
C GLY A 228 6.79 16.48 -1.50
N GLU A 229 6.80 16.07 -0.23
CA GLU A 229 7.93 15.34 0.35
C GLU A 229 7.69 13.84 0.42
N ILE A 230 8.77 13.09 0.19
CA ILE A 230 8.91 11.68 0.49
C ILE A 230 9.97 11.56 1.59
N VAL A 231 9.57 11.09 2.76
CA VAL A 231 10.48 10.79 3.87
C VAL A 231 10.60 9.27 3.98
N MET A 232 11.80 8.76 3.84
CA MET A 232 12.07 7.32 3.87
C MET A 232 13.12 6.97 4.91
N SER A 233 13.03 5.77 5.50
CA SER A 233 14.09 5.28 6.37
C SER A 233 15.40 5.11 5.59
N GLU A 234 16.54 5.21 6.29
CA GLU A 234 17.84 4.99 5.65
C GLU A 234 17.98 3.55 5.10
N ALA A 235 17.22 2.59 5.64
CA ALA A 235 17.15 1.23 5.10
C ALA A 235 16.56 1.21 3.68
N VAL A 236 15.47 1.97 3.44
CA VAL A 236 14.87 2.13 2.12
C VAL A 236 15.85 2.82 1.17
N ALA A 237 16.44 3.94 1.59
CA ALA A 237 17.36 4.71 0.77
C ALA A 237 18.57 3.88 0.30
N ARG A 238 19.13 3.07 1.21
CA ARG A 238 20.27 2.19 0.91
C ARG A 238 19.90 1.06 -0.06
N ILE A 239 18.74 0.40 0.14
CA ILE A 239 18.32 -0.73 -0.72
C ILE A 239 17.96 -0.23 -2.12
N ALA A 240 17.27 0.88 -2.23
CA ALA A 240 16.87 1.48 -3.51
C ALA A 240 17.99 2.32 -4.15
N SER A 241 19.20 2.35 -3.56
CA SER A 241 20.35 3.13 -4.05
C SER A 241 19.98 4.59 -4.36
N VAL A 242 19.26 5.23 -3.40
CA VAL A 242 18.87 6.62 -3.53
C VAL A 242 20.04 7.52 -3.16
N ASP A 243 20.75 8.05 -4.17
CA ASP A 243 21.92 8.90 -3.98
C ASP A 243 21.59 10.37 -3.69
N GLY A 244 20.33 10.77 -3.88
CA GLY A 244 19.85 12.15 -3.67
C GLY A 244 19.04 12.32 -2.39
N GLY A 245 18.68 13.58 -2.09
CA GLY A 245 17.87 13.97 -0.94
C GLY A 245 18.69 14.37 0.28
N GLU A 246 18.00 14.91 1.26
CA GLU A 246 18.54 15.38 2.53
C GLU A 246 18.59 14.25 3.56
N ALA A 247 19.76 13.98 4.12
CA ALA A 247 19.88 13.07 5.27
C ALA A 247 19.43 13.78 6.54
N ILE A 248 18.50 13.19 7.28
CA ILE A 248 17.88 13.77 8.47
C ILE A 248 17.83 12.74 9.60
N MET A 249 17.87 13.24 10.84
CA MET A 249 17.62 12.45 12.05
C MET A 249 16.28 12.87 12.65
N LEU A 250 15.41 11.92 12.93
CA LEU A 250 14.04 12.18 13.38
C LEU A 250 13.74 11.52 14.73
N ASP A 251 13.30 12.32 15.68
CA ASP A 251 12.72 11.82 16.93
C ASP A 251 11.28 11.39 16.68
N LEU A 252 11.06 10.10 16.45
CA LEU A 252 9.74 9.55 16.18
C LEU A 252 9.09 9.04 17.46
N LYS A 253 7.85 9.43 17.71
CA LYS A 253 7.08 9.02 18.91
C LYS A 253 7.13 7.50 19.11
N GLY A 254 7.62 7.05 20.28
CA GLY A 254 7.71 5.62 20.65
C GLY A 254 8.89 4.88 20.01
N LYS A 255 9.88 5.57 19.48
CA LYS A 255 11.22 5.05 19.24
C LYS A 255 12.12 5.49 20.39
N ALA A 256 13.00 4.59 20.84
CA ALA A 256 13.95 4.89 21.92
C ALA A 256 15.13 5.76 21.45
N GLU A 257 15.45 5.67 20.16
CA GLU A 257 16.55 6.38 19.53
C GLU A 257 16.06 7.13 18.28
N PRO A 258 16.72 8.25 17.91
CA PRO A 258 16.43 8.95 16.67
C PRO A 258 16.58 8.02 15.45
N VAL A 259 15.67 8.14 14.52
CA VAL A 259 15.64 7.34 13.30
C VAL A 259 16.35 8.09 12.18
N ALA A 260 17.38 7.47 11.59
CA ALA A 260 18.03 7.99 10.40
C ALA A 260 17.09 7.85 9.20
N ALA A 261 16.86 8.94 8.51
CA ALA A 261 15.95 9.01 7.39
C ALA A 261 16.52 9.90 6.27
N ARG A 262 15.89 9.80 5.10
CA ARG A 262 16.22 10.62 3.93
C ARG A 262 14.95 11.28 3.41
N ARG A 263 15.06 12.55 3.09
CA ARG A 263 13.97 13.35 2.53
C ARG A 263 14.25 13.66 1.07
N ILE A 264 13.26 13.45 0.22
CA ILE A 264 13.24 13.90 -1.18
C ILE A 264 12.06 14.86 -1.33
N THR A 265 12.29 16.02 -1.94
CA THR A 265 11.24 16.99 -2.26
C THR A 265 11.03 17.04 -3.76
N ILE A 266 9.79 16.94 -4.21
CA ILE A 266 9.37 17.21 -5.57
C ILE A 266 8.70 18.59 -5.54
N ALA A 267 9.35 19.58 -6.16
CA ALA A 267 8.82 20.94 -6.18
C ALA A 267 7.42 21.00 -6.82
N SER A 268 6.61 21.94 -6.33
CA SER A 268 5.32 22.28 -6.94
C SER A 268 5.50 23.01 -8.25
#